data_d5ec14f7fb74dc4ffccf69977969739c
#
_entry.id   d5ec14f7fb74dc4ffccf69977969739c
#
_cell.length_a   1.000
_cell.length_b   1.000
_cell.length_c   1.000
_cell.angle_alpha   90.00
_cell.angle_beta   90.00
_cell.angle_gamma   90.00
#
_symmetry.space_group_name_H-M   'P 1'
#
loop_
_entity.id
_entity.type
_entity.pdbx_description
1 polymer ?
#
loop_
_entity_poly.entity_id
_entity_poly.type
_entity_poly.pdbx_seq_one_letter_code
_entity_poly.pdbx_strand_id
1 'polypeptide(L)'
;TYEFENIPTGALDIIEKECEIFPSREALKISQDRLLEKKFINKLGFKTASFCEVSSQEGLIFALEKLGTPSILKTRRFGYDGKGQVKLGATSNPKEIWESLGEKELILEGFVDFSHEISVIGSRSKDGQISCFDPGENVHKDGILRTTTVPANLTTQQKTDAVLITAKILESLNYIGVIGVEFFVANSTLIINEFAPRVHNSGHWTQNGCTVDQFEQHIRAIAGWNLGTVSYTHLRAHETEYD
;
A
#
# COMPACT_ATOMS: atom_id res chain seq x y z
N THR A 1 14.45 1.69 -13.08
CA THR A 1 13.40 1.75 -12.04
C THR A 1 12.15 2.46 -12.56
N TYR A 2 11.09 2.43 -11.80
CA TYR A 2 9.82 3.08 -12.09
C TYR A 2 9.26 3.75 -10.81
N GLU A 3 8.39 4.71 -11.02
CA GLU A 3 7.74 5.51 -9.97
C GLU A 3 6.21 5.42 -10.04
N PHE A 4 5.68 4.68 -11.01
CA PHE A 4 4.26 4.56 -11.28
C PHE A 4 3.84 3.10 -11.40
N GLU A 5 2.77 2.69 -10.73
CA GLU A 5 2.36 1.28 -10.61
C GLU A 5 1.65 0.75 -11.87
N ASN A 6 0.97 1.61 -12.63
CA ASN A 6 0.15 1.15 -13.76
C ASN A 6 0.93 1.03 -15.07
N ILE A 7 2.10 0.38 -15.01
CA ILE A 7 2.95 0.13 -16.19
C ILE A 7 2.43 -1.12 -16.91
N PRO A 8 2.20 -1.03 -18.24
CA PRO A 8 1.83 -2.20 -19.01
C PRO A 8 2.94 -3.26 -19.01
N THR A 9 2.57 -4.53 -18.81
CA THR A 9 3.54 -5.63 -18.74
C THR A 9 4.36 -5.77 -20.02
N GLY A 10 3.77 -5.46 -21.20
CA GLY A 10 4.49 -5.48 -22.47
C GLY A 10 5.67 -4.51 -22.57
N ALA A 11 5.62 -3.37 -21.85
CA ALA A 11 6.75 -2.47 -21.78
C ALA A 11 7.91 -3.11 -20.99
N LEU A 12 7.59 -3.81 -19.90
CA LEU A 12 8.59 -4.55 -19.11
C LEU A 12 9.22 -5.70 -19.91
N ASP A 13 8.44 -6.40 -20.76
CA ASP A 13 8.93 -7.47 -21.62
C ASP A 13 10.05 -7.01 -22.59
N ILE A 14 10.00 -5.74 -22.98
CA ILE A 14 11.00 -5.13 -23.86
C ILE A 14 12.23 -4.73 -23.05
N ILE A 15 12.02 -4.02 -21.92
CA ILE A 15 13.10 -3.45 -21.11
C ILE A 15 13.95 -4.55 -20.46
N GLU A 16 13.33 -5.64 -19.96
CA GLU A 16 14.04 -6.75 -19.32
C GLU A 16 15.00 -7.50 -20.22
N LYS A 17 14.89 -7.33 -21.55
CA LYS A 17 15.87 -7.89 -22.51
C LYS A 17 17.18 -7.11 -22.51
N GLU A 18 17.14 -5.85 -22.12
CA GLU A 18 18.27 -4.92 -22.20
C GLU A 18 18.88 -4.61 -20.82
N CYS A 19 18.05 -4.64 -19.75
CA CYS A 19 18.53 -4.31 -18.40
C CYS A 19 17.64 -4.90 -17.30
N GLU A 20 18.23 -5.03 -16.11
CA GLU A 20 17.48 -5.38 -14.90
C GLU A 20 16.50 -4.26 -14.52
N ILE A 21 15.30 -4.63 -14.04
CA ILE A 21 14.28 -3.70 -13.55
C ILE A 21 14.13 -3.86 -12.04
N PHE A 22 14.24 -2.74 -11.33
CA PHE A 22 13.98 -2.69 -9.90
C PHE A 22 12.99 -1.56 -9.55
N PRO A 23 12.03 -1.82 -8.67
CA PRO A 23 11.67 -3.11 -8.07
C PRO A 23 11.25 -4.15 -9.09
N SER A 24 11.14 -5.44 -8.64
CA SER A 24 10.89 -6.55 -9.55
C SER A 24 9.51 -6.49 -10.20
N ARG A 25 9.40 -7.07 -11.40
CA ARG A 25 8.14 -7.27 -12.13
C ARG A 25 7.07 -7.96 -11.27
N GLU A 26 7.48 -8.94 -10.45
CA GLU A 26 6.54 -9.67 -9.58
C GLU A 26 5.93 -8.75 -8.51
N ALA A 27 6.74 -7.89 -7.90
CA ALA A 27 6.23 -6.89 -6.95
C ALA A 27 5.20 -5.96 -7.60
N LEU A 28 5.50 -5.49 -8.81
CA LEU A 28 4.59 -4.65 -9.58
C LEU A 28 3.29 -5.38 -9.94
N LYS A 29 3.38 -6.64 -10.40
CA LYS A 29 2.22 -7.46 -10.76
C LYS A 29 1.28 -7.68 -9.57
N ILE A 30 1.84 -7.92 -8.40
CA ILE A 30 1.05 -8.14 -7.18
C ILE A 30 0.35 -6.85 -6.78
N SER A 31 1.06 -5.71 -6.73
CA SER A 31 0.49 -4.43 -6.31
C SER A 31 -0.53 -3.85 -7.28
N GLN A 32 -0.43 -4.16 -8.58
CA GLN A 32 -1.38 -3.70 -9.60
C GLN A 32 -2.78 -4.29 -9.45
N ASP A 33 -2.95 -5.36 -8.67
CA ASP A 33 -4.23 -6.07 -8.52
C ASP A 33 -4.54 -6.29 -7.04
N ARG A 34 -5.52 -5.55 -6.52
CA ARG A 34 -5.93 -5.60 -5.10
C ARG A 34 -6.24 -7.00 -4.59
N LEU A 35 -6.76 -7.89 -5.45
CA LEU A 35 -7.04 -9.26 -5.08
C LEU A 35 -5.75 -10.08 -4.92
N LEU A 36 -4.80 -9.93 -5.84
CA LEU A 36 -3.49 -10.59 -5.75
C LEU A 36 -2.71 -10.09 -4.55
N GLU A 37 -2.71 -8.79 -4.30
CA GLU A 37 -2.05 -8.16 -3.17
C GLU A 37 -2.58 -8.70 -1.83
N LYS A 38 -3.91 -8.71 -1.63
CA LYS A 38 -4.50 -9.23 -0.40
C LYS A 38 -4.28 -10.75 -0.23
N LYS A 39 -4.36 -11.52 -1.31
CA LYS A 39 -4.01 -12.94 -1.29
C LYS A 39 -2.55 -13.16 -0.89
N PHE A 40 -1.63 -12.37 -1.43
CA PHE A 40 -0.21 -12.40 -1.07
C PHE A 40 0.01 -12.06 0.41
N ILE A 41 -0.55 -10.95 0.90
CA ILE A 41 -0.43 -10.51 2.30
C ILE A 41 -0.98 -11.59 3.26
N ASN A 42 -2.16 -12.16 2.97
CA ASN A 42 -2.75 -13.20 3.81
C ASN A 42 -1.94 -14.51 3.77
N LYS A 43 -1.32 -14.86 2.64
CA LYS A 43 -0.41 -16.02 2.55
C LYS A 43 0.82 -15.87 3.45
N LEU A 44 1.26 -14.64 3.73
CA LEU A 44 2.32 -14.35 4.69
C LEU A 44 1.86 -14.43 6.15
N GLY A 45 0.57 -14.66 6.40
CA GLY A 45 -0.02 -14.72 7.74
C GLY A 45 -0.46 -13.37 8.30
N PHE A 46 -0.42 -12.31 7.50
CA PHE A 46 -0.83 -10.98 7.94
C PHE A 46 -2.31 -10.71 7.64
N LYS A 47 -2.91 -9.81 8.42
CA LYS A 47 -4.31 -9.44 8.31
C LYS A 47 -4.50 -8.31 7.28
N THR A 48 -5.54 -8.46 6.46
CA THR A 48 -6.12 -7.40 5.64
C THR A 48 -7.59 -7.23 5.99
N ALA A 49 -8.28 -6.23 5.43
CA ALA A 49 -9.74 -6.27 5.39
C ALA A 49 -10.20 -7.63 4.85
N SER A 50 -11.29 -8.20 5.38
CA SER A 50 -11.91 -9.39 4.78
C SER A 50 -12.36 -9.06 3.36
N PHE A 51 -12.24 -9.98 2.43
CA PHE A 51 -12.55 -9.69 1.03
C PHE A 51 -13.17 -10.88 0.29
N CYS A 52 -13.90 -10.55 -0.78
CA CYS A 52 -14.40 -11.48 -1.77
C CYS A 52 -14.11 -10.98 -3.17
N GLU A 53 -13.71 -11.88 -4.06
CA GLU A 53 -13.63 -11.62 -5.49
C GLU A 53 -15.04 -11.50 -6.07
N VAL A 54 -15.26 -10.51 -6.94
CA VAL A 54 -16.53 -10.23 -7.57
C VAL A 54 -16.32 -10.09 -9.08
N SER A 55 -16.87 -11.03 -9.86
CA SER A 55 -16.77 -11.08 -11.33
C SER A 55 -18.12 -11.04 -12.03
N SER A 56 -19.23 -11.00 -11.27
CA SER A 56 -20.59 -10.87 -11.79
C SER A 56 -21.50 -10.18 -10.77
N GLN A 57 -22.68 -9.78 -11.21
CA GLN A 57 -23.71 -9.19 -10.33
C GLN A 57 -24.14 -10.20 -9.23
N GLU A 58 -24.32 -11.47 -9.57
CA GLU A 58 -24.67 -12.55 -8.64
C GLU A 58 -23.53 -12.77 -7.63
N GLY A 59 -22.28 -12.69 -8.11
CA GLY A 59 -21.09 -12.74 -7.27
C GLY A 59 -21.05 -11.60 -6.27
N LEU A 60 -21.49 -10.39 -6.62
CA LEU A 60 -21.60 -9.27 -5.70
C LEU A 60 -22.65 -9.52 -4.61
N ILE A 61 -23.82 -10.06 -4.97
CA ILE A 61 -24.88 -10.40 -4.01
C ILE A 61 -24.35 -11.43 -3.01
N PHE A 62 -23.73 -12.51 -3.49
CA PHE A 62 -23.13 -13.53 -2.64
C PHE A 62 -22.03 -12.97 -1.73
N ALA A 63 -21.19 -12.09 -2.26
CA ALA A 63 -20.12 -11.45 -1.46
C ALA A 63 -20.70 -10.53 -0.36
N LEU A 64 -21.81 -9.83 -0.64
CA LEU A 64 -22.52 -9.01 0.36
C LEU A 64 -23.17 -9.86 1.45
N GLU A 65 -23.77 -11.01 1.09
CA GLU A 65 -24.32 -11.95 2.08
C GLU A 65 -23.22 -12.47 3.02
N LYS A 66 -22.02 -12.69 2.49
CA LYS A 66 -20.89 -13.23 3.26
C LYS A 66 -20.20 -12.20 4.13
N LEU A 67 -19.95 -11.00 3.62
CA LEU A 67 -19.18 -9.95 4.32
C LEU A 67 -20.05 -8.97 5.08
N GLY A 68 -21.32 -8.83 4.67
CA GLY A 68 -22.25 -7.85 5.24
C GLY A 68 -21.98 -6.42 4.80
N THR A 69 -22.69 -5.50 5.45
CA THR A 69 -22.53 -4.05 5.29
C THR A 69 -22.26 -3.39 6.64
N PRO A 70 -21.52 -2.28 6.71
CA PRO A 70 -20.92 -1.57 5.56
C PRO A 70 -19.76 -2.35 4.93
N SER A 71 -19.58 -2.17 3.62
CA SER A 71 -18.48 -2.75 2.85
C SER A 71 -18.07 -1.80 1.72
N ILE A 72 -16.94 -2.04 1.08
CA ILE A 72 -16.41 -1.20 0.01
C ILE A 72 -16.16 -2.07 -1.22
N LEU A 73 -16.83 -1.77 -2.31
CA LEU A 73 -16.60 -2.40 -3.60
C LEU A 73 -15.57 -1.58 -4.38
N LYS A 74 -14.51 -2.23 -4.85
CA LYS A 74 -13.40 -1.58 -5.54
C LYS A 74 -13.12 -2.25 -6.87
N THR A 75 -12.65 -1.49 -7.85
CA THR A 75 -11.99 -2.08 -9.03
C THR A 75 -10.71 -2.78 -8.58
N ARG A 76 -10.42 -3.95 -9.15
CA ARG A 76 -9.19 -4.68 -8.82
C ARG A 76 -7.95 -3.92 -9.28
N ARG A 77 -8.05 -3.17 -10.39
CA ARG A 77 -6.94 -2.45 -11.01
C ARG A 77 -7.33 -1.00 -11.29
N PHE A 78 -6.34 -0.13 -11.44
CA PHE A 78 -6.49 1.28 -11.85
C PHE A 78 -7.29 2.18 -10.88
N GLY A 79 -7.52 1.73 -9.65
CA GLY A 79 -8.09 2.59 -8.61
C GLY A 79 -6.99 3.41 -7.93
N TYR A 80 -7.20 4.72 -7.76
CA TYR A 80 -6.30 5.64 -7.06
C TYR A 80 -7.10 6.80 -6.47
N ASP A 81 -6.61 7.43 -5.42
CA ASP A 81 -7.21 8.62 -4.80
C ASP A 81 -8.73 8.49 -4.56
N GLY A 82 -9.18 7.35 -4.04
CA GLY A 82 -10.61 7.09 -3.84
C GLY A 82 -11.43 6.81 -5.09
N LYS A 83 -10.85 6.87 -6.30
CA LYS A 83 -11.53 6.54 -7.55
C LYS A 83 -11.64 5.02 -7.75
N GLY A 84 -12.72 4.60 -8.44
CA GLY A 84 -12.97 3.17 -8.69
C GLY A 84 -13.42 2.41 -7.44
N GLN A 85 -14.01 3.10 -6.45
CA GLN A 85 -14.59 2.48 -5.27
C GLN A 85 -15.94 3.07 -4.89
N VAL A 86 -16.80 2.24 -4.30
CA VAL A 86 -18.13 2.62 -3.81
C VAL A 86 -18.36 1.98 -2.45
N LYS A 87 -18.77 2.79 -1.47
CA LYS A 87 -19.20 2.29 -0.16
C LYS A 87 -20.64 1.76 -0.24
N LEU A 88 -20.83 0.55 0.24
CA LEU A 88 -22.13 -0.13 0.30
C LEU A 88 -22.68 -0.11 1.71
N GLY A 89 -23.92 0.30 1.83
CA GLY A 89 -24.70 0.25 3.07
C GLY A 89 -25.88 -0.72 2.95
N ALA A 90 -26.70 -0.82 3.99
CA ALA A 90 -27.84 -1.72 4.05
C ALA A 90 -28.91 -1.47 2.96
N THR A 91 -29.00 -0.24 2.43
CA THR A 91 -29.98 0.16 1.39
C THR A 91 -29.38 0.23 -0.01
N SER A 92 -28.13 -0.15 -0.20
CA SER A 92 -27.47 -0.12 -1.51
C SER A 92 -28.08 -1.13 -2.46
N ASN A 93 -28.28 -0.73 -3.72
CA ASN A 93 -28.75 -1.62 -4.78
C ASN A 93 -27.55 -2.27 -5.51
N PRO A 94 -27.31 -3.58 -5.36
CA PRO A 94 -26.14 -4.22 -5.96
C PRO A 94 -26.12 -4.13 -7.49
N LYS A 95 -27.30 -4.16 -8.15
CA LYS A 95 -27.39 -4.08 -9.61
C LYS A 95 -26.90 -2.71 -10.13
N GLU A 96 -27.45 -1.63 -9.59
CA GLU A 96 -27.07 -0.27 -10.01
C GLU A 96 -25.58 0.00 -9.77
N ILE A 97 -25.03 -0.52 -8.66
CA ILE A 97 -23.64 -0.35 -8.31
C ILE A 97 -22.74 -1.15 -9.25
N TRP A 98 -23.11 -2.41 -9.56
CA TRP A 98 -22.39 -3.24 -10.52
C TRP A 98 -22.29 -2.55 -11.89
N GLU A 99 -23.43 -2.06 -12.40
CA GLU A 99 -23.50 -1.31 -13.66
C GLU A 99 -22.66 -0.03 -13.63
N SER A 100 -22.67 0.71 -12.51
CA SER A 100 -21.94 1.97 -12.37
C SER A 100 -20.42 1.81 -12.40
N LEU A 101 -19.88 0.67 -11.96
CA LEU A 101 -18.46 0.35 -12.00
C LEU A 101 -18.02 -0.32 -13.30
N GLY A 102 -18.94 -0.45 -14.29
CA GLY A 102 -18.64 -0.88 -15.66
C GLY A 102 -18.45 -2.39 -15.81
N GLU A 103 -19.12 -3.20 -14.96
CA GLU A 103 -19.20 -4.66 -15.09
C GLU A 103 -17.82 -5.35 -15.23
N LYS A 104 -16.87 -4.92 -14.42
CA LYS A 104 -15.47 -5.38 -14.48
C LYS A 104 -15.17 -6.36 -13.35
N GLU A 105 -13.96 -6.88 -13.37
CA GLU A 105 -13.40 -7.61 -12.21
C GLU A 105 -13.25 -6.66 -11.01
N LEU A 106 -13.97 -6.95 -9.93
CA LEU A 106 -14.03 -6.15 -8.72
C LEU A 106 -13.59 -6.98 -7.50
N ILE A 107 -13.40 -6.30 -6.39
CA ILE A 107 -13.19 -6.89 -5.08
C ILE A 107 -14.12 -6.18 -4.08
N LEU A 108 -14.88 -6.96 -3.30
CA LEU A 108 -15.64 -6.44 -2.16
C LEU A 108 -14.79 -6.60 -0.92
N GLU A 109 -14.59 -5.51 -0.18
CA GLU A 109 -13.88 -5.49 1.10
C GLU A 109 -14.84 -5.17 2.23
N GLY A 110 -14.75 -5.92 3.33
CA GLY A 110 -15.42 -5.57 4.58
C GLY A 110 -14.89 -4.23 5.11
N PHE A 111 -15.78 -3.42 5.64
CA PHE A 111 -15.39 -2.15 6.24
C PHE A 111 -14.52 -2.40 7.48
N VAL A 112 -13.39 -1.73 7.57
CA VAL A 112 -12.52 -1.75 8.73
C VAL A 112 -12.84 -0.53 9.59
N ASP A 113 -13.26 -0.77 10.82
CA ASP A 113 -13.39 0.30 11.82
C ASP A 113 -12.02 0.52 12.48
N PHE A 114 -11.38 1.62 12.14
CA PHE A 114 -10.02 1.96 12.58
C PHE A 114 -9.99 3.32 13.27
N SER A 115 -9.04 3.48 14.17
CA SER A 115 -8.80 4.75 14.87
C SER A 115 -8.03 5.76 14.02
N HIS A 116 -7.01 5.30 13.31
CA HIS A 116 -6.16 6.11 12.43
C HIS A 116 -5.42 5.21 11.43
N GLU A 117 -4.85 5.85 10.41
CA GLU A 117 -4.04 5.22 9.39
C GLU A 117 -2.57 5.52 9.62
N ILE A 118 -1.72 4.55 9.33
CA ILE A 118 -0.26 4.73 9.37
C ILE A 118 0.38 4.18 8.12
N SER A 119 1.60 4.59 7.85
CA SER A 119 2.44 3.99 6.83
C SER A 119 3.87 3.79 7.31
N VAL A 120 4.53 2.77 6.76
CA VAL A 120 5.96 2.53 6.92
C VAL A 120 6.62 2.58 5.56
N ILE A 121 7.64 3.41 5.43
CA ILE A 121 8.52 3.41 4.27
C ILE A 121 9.70 2.49 4.58
N GLY A 122 9.80 1.40 3.83
CA GLY A 122 10.88 0.42 3.96
C GLY A 122 11.74 0.37 2.70
N SER A 123 12.98 -0.04 2.85
CA SER A 123 13.92 -0.25 1.75
C SER A 123 14.67 -1.56 1.92
N ARG A 124 15.01 -2.21 0.80
CA ARG A 124 15.86 -3.39 0.78
C ARG A 124 16.86 -3.26 -0.37
N SER A 125 18.14 -3.47 -0.06
CA SER A 125 19.25 -3.45 -1.02
C SER A 125 19.46 -4.80 -1.71
N LYS A 126 20.33 -4.83 -2.72
CA LYS A 126 20.68 -6.04 -3.47
C LYS A 126 21.31 -7.14 -2.60
N ASP A 127 22.05 -6.77 -1.57
CA ASP A 127 22.67 -7.69 -0.60
C ASP A 127 21.71 -8.17 0.50
N GLY A 128 20.47 -7.69 0.48
CA GLY A 128 19.41 -8.07 1.42
C GLY A 128 19.32 -7.24 2.69
N GLN A 129 20.16 -6.19 2.85
CA GLN A 129 20.00 -5.26 3.97
C GLN A 129 18.63 -4.58 3.90
N ILE A 130 17.95 -4.48 5.05
CA ILE A 130 16.65 -3.81 5.17
C ILE A 130 16.80 -2.63 6.14
N SER A 131 16.15 -1.53 5.77
CA SER A 131 16.04 -0.34 6.59
C SER A 131 14.62 0.24 6.45
N CYS A 132 13.99 0.60 7.57
CA CYS A 132 12.66 1.19 7.60
C CYS A 132 12.69 2.52 8.34
N PHE A 133 12.06 3.52 7.76
CA PHE A 133 11.80 4.79 8.45
C PHE A 133 10.76 4.60 9.56
N ASP A 134 10.74 5.50 10.51
CA ASP A 134 9.73 5.49 11.57
C ASP A 134 8.31 5.58 10.96
N PRO A 135 7.33 4.85 11.51
CA PRO A 135 5.95 4.92 11.05
C PRO A 135 5.41 6.35 11.13
N GLY A 136 4.76 6.78 10.06
CA GLY A 136 4.02 8.04 9.99
C GLY A 136 2.52 7.82 10.14
N GLU A 137 1.83 8.68 10.90
CA GLU A 137 0.38 8.74 10.98
C GLU A 137 -0.17 9.59 9.84
N ASN A 138 -1.11 9.04 9.09
CA ASN A 138 -1.63 9.63 7.86
C ASN A 138 -3.06 10.14 8.07
N VAL A 139 -3.35 11.32 7.55
CA VAL A 139 -4.70 11.86 7.46
C VAL A 139 -5.07 12.02 6.00
N HIS A 140 -6.11 11.31 5.58
CA HIS A 140 -6.69 11.44 4.25
C HIS A 140 -7.96 12.28 4.28
N LYS A 141 -8.16 13.09 3.25
CA LYS A 141 -9.40 13.80 2.99
C LYS A 141 -9.80 13.56 1.54
N ASP A 142 -11.02 13.08 1.33
CA ASP A 142 -11.55 12.76 0.00
C ASP A 142 -10.68 11.76 -0.78
N GLY A 143 -10.04 10.81 -0.07
CA GLY A 143 -9.14 9.81 -0.63
C GLY A 143 -7.73 10.32 -0.96
N ILE A 144 -7.41 11.56 -0.63
CA ILE A 144 -6.10 12.17 -0.89
C ILE A 144 -5.37 12.37 0.44
N LEU A 145 -4.12 11.93 0.50
CA LEU A 145 -3.26 12.16 1.66
C LEU A 145 -3.02 13.68 1.84
N ARG A 146 -3.32 14.19 3.03
CA ARG A 146 -3.15 15.61 3.39
C ARG A 146 -1.95 15.83 4.29
N THR A 147 -1.83 15.03 5.33
CA THR A 147 -0.72 15.16 6.29
C THR A 147 -0.16 13.81 6.67
N THR A 148 1.14 13.77 6.92
CA THR A 148 1.82 12.67 7.59
C THR A 148 2.55 13.23 8.80
N THR A 149 2.25 12.72 9.99
CA THR A 149 2.87 13.13 11.25
C THR A 149 3.82 12.03 11.74
N VAL A 150 5.06 12.40 12.05
CA VAL A 150 6.07 11.47 12.56
C VAL A 150 6.61 12.00 13.89
N PRO A 151 6.69 11.16 14.92
CA PRO A 151 6.28 9.76 14.98
C PRO A 151 4.75 9.59 15.02
N ALA A 152 4.27 8.47 14.47
CA ALA A 152 2.87 8.08 14.59
C ALA A 152 2.49 7.80 16.05
N ASN A 153 1.22 8.02 16.40
CA ASN A 153 0.67 7.70 17.72
C ASN A 153 0.47 6.17 17.86
N LEU A 154 1.54 5.47 18.18
CA LEU A 154 1.60 4.02 18.29
C LEU A 154 2.23 3.59 19.61
N THR A 155 1.79 2.46 20.13
CA THR A 155 2.55 1.75 21.18
C THR A 155 3.88 1.25 20.63
N THR A 156 4.86 1.03 21.50
CA THR A 156 6.17 0.45 21.10
C THR A 156 5.98 -0.87 20.34
N GLN A 157 5.03 -1.71 20.77
CA GLN A 157 4.75 -2.98 20.12
C GLN A 157 4.21 -2.77 18.70
N GLN A 158 3.22 -1.90 18.51
CA GLN A 158 2.65 -1.59 17.19
C GLN A 158 3.69 -1.02 16.25
N LYS A 159 4.57 -0.11 16.74
CA LYS A 159 5.69 0.41 15.97
C LYS A 159 6.62 -0.72 15.48
N THR A 160 7.00 -1.60 16.39
CA THR A 160 7.85 -2.76 16.07
C THR A 160 7.18 -3.69 15.08
N ASP A 161 5.90 -4.01 15.28
CA ASP A 161 5.15 -4.91 14.41
C ASP A 161 5.00 -4.33 13.00
N ALA A 162 4.70 -3.03 12.86
CA ALA A 162 4.60 -2.37 11.56
C ALA A 162 5.90 -2.46 10.76
N VAL A 163 7.04 -2.22 11.42
CA VAL A 163 8.36 -2.34 10.82
C VAL A 163 8.68 -3.79 10.43
N LEU A 164 8.42 -4.76 11.31
CA LEU A 164 8.68 -6.17 11.03
C LEU A 164 7.80 -6.72 9.92
N ILE A 165 6.53 -6.32 9.85
CA ILE A 165 5.61 -6.67 8.76
C ILE A 165 6.15 -6.12 7.43
N THR A 166 6.55 -4.86 7.40
CA THR A 166 7.13 -4.23 6.20
C THR A 166 8.41 -4.95 5.76
N ALA A 167 9.30 -5.26 6.70
CA ALA A 167 10.52 -6.03 6.41
C ALA A 167 10.18 -7.41 5.84
N LYS A 168 9.17 -8.09 6.37
CA LYS A 168 8.74 -9.41 5.88
C LYS A 168 8.15 -9.37 4.48
N ILE A 169 7.42 -8.31 4.13
CA ILE A 169 6.92 -8.08 2.76
C ILE A 169 8.11 -7.89 1.80
N LEU A 170 9.08 -7.04 2.15
CA LEU A 170 10.31 -6.81 1.38
C LEU A 170 11.09 -8.10 1.13
N GLU A 171 11.31 -8.92 2.16
CA GLU A 171 11.96 -10.22 2.04
C GLU A 171 11.20 -11.16 1.10
N SER A 172 9.89 -11.29 1.30
CA SER A 172 9.06 -12.25 0.59
C SER A 172 8.91 -11.93 -0.90
N LEU A 173 9.02 -10.66 -1.28
CA LEU A 173 9.06 -10.19 -2.66
C LEU A 173 10.45 -10.24 -3.27
N ASN A 174 11.48 -10.62 -2.50
CA ASN A 174 12.89 -10.41 -2.87
C ASN A 174 13.10 -8.99 -3.43
N TYR A 175 12.50 -8.03 -2.74
CA TYR A 175 12.38 -6.64 -3.19
C TYR A 175 13.73 -5.94 -3.23
N ILE A 176 13.92 -5.05 -4.21
CA ILE A 176 15.08 -4.15 -4.26
C ILE A 176 14.55 -2.75 -4.57
N GLY A 177 14.77 -1.82 -3.65
CA GLY A 177 14.24 -0.47 -3.73
C GLY A 177 13.50 -0.06 -2.47
N VAL A 178 12.68 0.98 -2.57
CA VAL A 178 11.81 1.50 -1.53
C VAL A 178 10.37 1.06 -1.78
N ILE A 179 9.67 0.71 -0.70
CA ILE A 179 8.25 0.36 -0.66
C ILE A 179 7.54 1.23 0.38
N GLY A 180 6.31 1.64 0.12
CA GLY A 180 5.39 2.17 1.11
C GLY A 180 4.37 1.11 1.49
N VAL A 181 4.17 0.85 2.78
CA VAL A 181 3.14 -0.08 3.28
C VAL A 181 2.18 0.69 4.15
N GLU A 182 0.89 0.63 3.83
CA GLU A 182 -0.18 1.31 4.55
C GLU A 182 -0.94 0.36 5.47
N PHE A 183 -1.28 0.85 6.65
CA PHE A 183 -1.97 0.09 7.68
C PHE A 183 -3.13 0.89 8.27
N PHE A 184 -4.19 0.19 8.61
CA PHE A 184 -5.20 0.64 9.56
C PHE A 184 -4.84 0.19 10.97
N VAL A 185 -4.94 1.07 11.94
CA VAL A 185 -4.82 0.73 13.36
C VAL A 185 -6.23 0.52 13.92
N ALA A 186 -6.61 -0.74 14.13
CA ALA A 186 -7.93 -1.14 14.58
C ALA A 186 -7.82 -1.98 15.88
N ASN A 187 -8.42 -1.50 16.97
CA ASN A 187 -8.45 -2.22 18.25
C ASN A 187 -7.08 -2.81 18.66
N SER A 188 -6.05 -1.99 18.62
CA SER A 188 -4.64 -2.36 18.90
C SER A 188 -4.01 -3.36 17.91
N THR A 189 -4.70 -3.71 16.82
CA THR A 189 -4.20 -4.59 15.76
C THR A 189 -3.85 -3.78 14.52
N LEU A 190 -2.77 -4.17 13.84
CA LEU A 190 -2.44 -3.64 12.53
C LEU A 190 -3.12 -4.49 11.45
N ILE A 191 -3.81 -3.81 10.53
CA ILE A 191 -4.45 -4.41 9.37
C ILE A 191 -3.84 -3.75 8.14
N ILE A 192 -3.22 -4.52 7.27
CA ILE A 192 -2.59 -3.97 6.07
C ILE A 192 -3.69 -3.55 5.09
N ASN A 193 -3.61 -2.30 4.64
CA ASN A 193 -4.48 -1.78 3.60
C ASN A 193 -3.93 -2.16 2.22
N GLU A 194 -2.78 -1.62 1.86
CA GLU A 194 -2.11 -1.86 0.57
C GLU A 194 -0.61 -1.59 0.69
N PHE A 195 0.16 -1.92 -0.35
CA PHE A 195 1.53 -1.46 -0.48
C PHE A 195 1.81 -0.88 -1.87
N ALA A 196 2.64 0.14 -1.90
CA ALA A 196 3.10 0.80 -3.12
C ALA A 196 4.56 0.39 -3.40
N PRO A 197 4.87 -0.30 -4.52
CA PRO A 197 6.23 -0.77 -4.83
C PRO A 197 7.09 0.35 -5.43
N ARG A 198 7.16 1.49 -4.77
CA ARG A 198 7.85 2.72 -5.16
C ARG A 198 8.02 3.64 -3.95
N VAL A 199 8.69 4.77 -4.16
CA VAL A 199 8.63 5.91 -3.23
C VAL A 199 7.17 6.34 -3.03
N HIS A 200 6.84 6.84 -1.84
CA HIS A 200 5.45 7.06 -1.42
C HIS A 200 5.24 8.46 -0.88
N ASN A 201 4.02 9.00 -1.10
CA ASN A 201 3.66 10.35 -0.65
C ASN A 201 3.84 10.52 0.85
N SER A 202 3.46 9.52 1.65
CA SER A 202 3.64 9.56 3.10
C SER A 202 5.10 9.49 3.56
N GLY A 203 6.05 9.32 2.64
CA GLY A 203 7.49 9.36 2.89
C GLY A 203 8.16 10.71 2.52
N HIS A 204 7.41 11.69 2.02
CA HIS A 204 7.99 12.99 1.59
C HIS A 204 8.63 13.78 2.74
N TRP A 205 8.14 13.60 3.97
CA TRP A 205 8.72 14.20 5.17
C TRP A 205 10.21 13.84 5.36
N THR A 206 10.65 12.70 4.81
CA THR A 206 12.03 12.24 4.93
C THR A 206 13.04 13.20 4.28
N GLN A 207 12.64 13.96 3.25
CA GLN A 207 13.49 14.93 2.55
C GLN A 207 14.04 16.01 3.47
N ASN A 208 13.24 16.44 4.45
CA ASN A 208 13.65 17.49 5.40
C ASN A 208 13.89 16.93 6.82
N GLY A 209 13.43 15.71 7.08
CA GLY A 209 13.46 15.09 8.40
C GLY A 209 14.61 14.09 8.60
N CYS A 210 15.18 13.54 7.55
CA CYS A 210 16.17 12.47 7.64
C CYS A 210 17.51 12.84 6.99
N THR A 211 18.56 12.15 7.39
CA THR A 211 19.89 12.32 6.76
C THR A 211 19.91 11.77 5.35
N VAL A 212 19.22 10.65 5.12
CA VAL A 212 19.00 10.05 3.79
C VAL A 212 17.49 9.91 3.62
N ASP A 213 16.95 10.54 2.60
CA ASP A 213 15.52 10.50 2.30
C ASP A 213 15.12 9.23 1.52
N GLN A 214 13.83 9.05 1.31
CA GLN A 214 13.31 7.86 0.61
C GLN A 214 13.78 7.77 -0.85
N PHE A 215 13.99 8.88 -1.53
CA PHE A 215 14.42 8.90 -2.94
C PHE A 215 15.89 8.48 -3.04
N GLU A 216 16.76 9.07 -2.23
CA GLU A 216 18.17 8.66 -2.14
C GLU A 216 18.28 7.21 -1.70
N GLN A 217 17.48 6.79 -0.71
CA GLN A 217 17.45 5.41 -0.23
C GLN A 217 17.06 4.43 -1.34
N HIS A 218 16.09 4.81 -2.20
CA HIS A 218 15.69 4.02 -3.35
C HIS A 218 16.85 3.87 -4.36
N ILE A 219 17.53 4.97 -4.69
CA ILE A 219 18.67 4.95 -5.62
C ILE A 219 19.81 4.10 -5.04
N ARG A 220 20.13 4.24 -3.74
CA ARG A 220 21.14 3.41 -3.06
C ARG A 220 20.82 1.93 -3.19
N ALA A 221 19.57 1.55 -2.90
CA ALA A 221 19.12 0.17 -2.97
C ALA A 221 19.29 -0.43 -4.38
N ILE A 222 18.80 0.26 -5.42
CA ILE A 222 18.83 -0.25 -6.81
C ILE A 222 20.25 -0.20 -7.41
N ALA A 223 21.09 0.74 -7.01
CA ALA A 223 22.48 0.84 -7.42
C ALA A 223 23.40 -0.18 -6.71
N GLY A 224 22.90 -0.87 -5.68
CA GLY A 224 23.68 -1.80 -4.88
C GLY A 224 24.64 -1.09 -3.92
N TRP A 225 24.33 0.14 -3.52
CA TRP A 225 25.07 0.87 -2.48
C TRP A 225 24.53 0.51 -1.10
N ASN A 226 25.33 0.75 -0.06
CA ASN A 226 24.88 0.60 1.31
C ASN A 226 23.70 1.52 1.58
N LEU A 227 22.67 0.99 2.26
CA LEU A 227 21.54 1.81 2.70
C LEU A 227 22.02 2.88 3.68
N GLY A 228 21.43 4.06 3.59
CA GLY A 228 21.74 5.16 4.48
C GLY A 228 21.00 5.07 5.82
N THR A 229 21.41 5.89 6.76
CA THR A 229 20.73 6.03 8.05
C THR A 229 19.36 6.68 7.86
N VAL A 230 18.33 6.03 8.40
CA VAL A 230 16.93 6.50 8.36
C VAL A 230 16.53 7.27 9.63
N SER A 231 17.48 7.61 10.50
CA SER A 231 17.24 8.42 11.69
C SER A 231 16.80 9.82 11.29
N TYR A 232 15.79 10.34 11.96
CA TYR A 232 15.35 11.73 11.77
C TYR A 232 15.92 12.64 12.85
N THR A 233 16.17 13.89 12.47
CA THR A 233 16.82 14.89 13.33
C THR A 233 15.87 15.90 13.95
N HIS A 234 14.64 16.02 13.41
CA HIS A 234 13.66 16.99 13.87
C HIS A 234 12.22 16.44 13.81
N LEU A 235 11.45 16.69 14.89
CA LEU A 235 10.01 16.45 14.94
C LEU A 235 9.29 17.60 14.19
N ARG A 236 8.82 17.35 12.97
CA ARG A 236 7.95 18.28 12.23
C ARG A 236 6.87 17.49 11.48
N ALA A 237 5.64 17.98 11.58
CA ALA A 237 4.59 17.60 10.65
C ALA A 237 4.94 18.19 9.26
N HIS A 238 4.80 17.39 8.22
CA HIS A 238 4.94 17.86 6.84
C HIS A 238 3.55 17.87 6.21
N GLU A 239 3.07 19.05 5.87
CA GLU A 239 1.85 19.20 5.08
C GLU A 239 2.21 19.07 3.60
N THR A 240 1.55 18.16 2.89
CA THR A 240 1.61 18.12 1.43
C THR A 240 0.43 18.95 0.91
N GLU A 241 0.65 20.23 0.63
CA GLU A 241 -0.30 21.01 -0.15
C GLU A 241 -0.14 20.62 -1.63
N TYR A 242 -1.19 20.05 -2.18
CA TYR A 242 -1.39 19.98 -3.63
C TYR A 242 -2.35 21.12 -3.99
N ASP A 243 -1.85 22.09 -4.75
CA ASP A 243 -2.66 23.09 -5.46
C ASP A 243 -3.45 22.45 -6.61
#